data_b575906857362c0158bf83162a638834
#
_entry.id   b575906857362c0158bf83162a638834
#
_cell.length_a   1.000
_cell.length_b   1.000
_cell.length_c   1.000
_cell.angle_alpha   90.00
_cell.angle_beta   90.00
_cell.angle_gamma   90.00
#
_symmetry.space_group_name_H-M   'P 1'
#
loop_
_entity.id
_entity.type
_entity.pdbx_description
1 polymer ?
#
loop_
_entity_poly.entity_id
_entity_poly.type
_entity_poly.pdbx_seq_one_letter_code
_entity_poly.pdbx_strand_id
1 'polypeptide(L)'
;MDARKATPADADAIRDIARRSMEASYSLSPGAIDTAVRNWYSDEELAEKFDDEELFVLVVESEDGVLAFSESTVVGDRGDVLWIHVDPMYRGEGVGTELFERTGEVLAEHGAESLRGRVLADNEQGNTFYEDHGLVRTGEGRVEIDDTPYVENVYTEREHEDLEPVSGPDGEQLYVDHTDSDRGSKGPFRVVWSDRDREEPYGYFCGNCESLVTSMDAMGGMECSECGNHRKPTRWDAAYM
;
A
#
# COMPACT_ATOMS: atom_id res chain seq x y z
N MET A 1 -20.26 15.61 8.18
CA MET A 1 -20.23 14.20 7.78
C MET A 1 -19.79 13.44 9.02
N ASP A 2 -20.19 12.22 9.18
CA ASP A 2 -19.86 11.43 10.37
C ASP A 2 -19.43 10.02 9.92
N ALA A 3 -18.25 9.59 10.35
CA ALA A 3 -17.70 8.28 10.04
C ALA A 3 -17.96 7.31 11.20
N ARG A 4 -18.65 6.21 10.94
CA ARG A 4 -19.03 5.22 11.94
C ARG A 4 -18.88 3.78 11.45
N LYS A 5 -18.92 2.81 12.37
CA LYS A 5 -19.03 1.40 12.01
C LYS A 5 -20.32 1.14 11.23
N ALA A 6 -20.21 0.38 10.15
CA ALA A 6 -21.36 -0.06 9.37
C ALA A 6 -22.25 -1.02 10.15
N THR A 7 -23.51 -1.07 9.79
CA THR A 7 -24.54 -1.96 10.33
C THR A 7 -25.26 -2.70 9.22
N PRO A 8 -26.02 -3.76 9.48
CA PRO A 8 -26.84 -4.42 8.47
C PRO A 8 -27.82 -3.50 7.73
N ALA A 9 -28.19 -2.37 8.33
CA ALA A 9 -29.07 -1.38 7.67
C ALA A 9 -28.38 -0.63 6.52
N ASP A 10 -27.04 -0.65 6.48
CA ASP A 10 -26.23 0.03 5.45
C ASP A 10 -25.97 -0.87 4.23
N ALA A 11 -26.35 -2.16 4.26
CA ALA A 11 -26.01 -3.16 3.26
C ALA A 11 -26.38 -2.75 1.82
N ASP A 12 -27.59 -2.22 1.62
CA ASP A 12 -28.06 -1.79 0.29
C ASP A 12 -27.25 -0.60 -0.22
N ALA A 13 -26.96 0.37 0.65
CA ALA A 13 -26.15 1.54 0.29
C ALA A 13 -24.70 1.16 -0.04
N ILE A 14 -24.09 0.27 0.74
CA ILE A 14 -22.74 -0.27 0.49
C ILE A 14 -22.68 -0.93 -0.88
N ARG A 15 -23.65 -1.81 -1.21
CA ARG A 15 -23.74 -2.49 -2.49
C ARG A 15 -23.87 -1.52 -3.66
N ASP A 16 -24.73 -0.52 -3.52
CA ASP A 16 -24.95 0.49 -4.55
C ASP A 16 -23.71 1.38 -4.76
N ILE A 17 -23.05 1.78 -3.69
CA ILE A 17 -21.80 2.56 -3.76
C ILE A 17 -20.68 1.73 -4.38
N ALA A 18 -20.51 0.47 -3.98
CA ALA A 18 -19.53 -0.43 -4.59
C ALA A 18 -19.69 -0.49 -6.10
N ARG A 19 -20.92 -0.73 -6.58
CA ARG A 19 -21.23 -0.78 -8.01
C ARG A 19 -20.86 0.52 -8.71
N ARG A 20 -21.41 1.65 -8.27
CA ARG A 20 -21.17 2.96 -8.90
C ARG A 20 -19.71 3.37 -8.87
N SER A 21 -19.02 3.09 -7.77
CA SER A 21 -17.60 3.38 -7.62
C SER A 21 -16.76 2.53 -8.57
N MET A 22 -17.06 1.24 -8.72
CA MET A 22 -16.37 0.35 -9.67
C MET A 22 -16.60 0.78 -11.12
N GLU A 23 -17.84 1.11 -11.49
CA GLU A 23 -18.18 1.61 -12.83
C GLU A 23 -17.44 2.90 -13.19
N ALA A 24 -17.19 3.76 -12.21
CA ALA A 24 -16.51 5.04 -12.42
C ALA A 24 -14.98 4.95 -12.40
N SER A 25 -14.42 3.92 -11.76
CA SER A 25 -12.96 3.86 -11.46
C SER A 25 -12.21 2.80 -12.23
N TYR A 26 -12.89 1.77 -12.74
CA TYR A 26 -12.22 0.62 -13.33
C TYR A 26 -12.64 0.40 -14.78
N SER A 27 -11.66 0.02 -15.60
CA SER A 27 -11.91 -0.39 -16.99
C SER A 27 -12.44 -1.83 -17.09
N LEU A 28 -13.38 -2.20 -16.18
CA LEU A 28 -14.01 -3.51 -16.14
C LEU A 28 -15.27 -3.55 -17.03
N SER A 29 -15.59 -4.74 -17.53
CA SER A 29 -16.87 -4.92 -18.22
C SER A 29 -18.04 -4.85 -17.23
N PRO A 30 -19.25 -4.43 -17.64
CA PRO A 30 -20.42 -4.44 -16.76
C PRO A 30 -20.69 -5.81 -16.13
N GLY A 31 -20.43 -6.91 -16.87
CA GLY A 31 -20.57 -8.27 -16.38
C GLY A 31 -19.57 -8.63 -15.27
N ALA A 32 -18.31 -8.16 -15.39
CA ALA A 32 -17.30 -8.36 -14.37
C ALA A 32 -17.65 -7.58 -13.08
N ILE A 33 -18.15 -6.34 -13.23
CA ILE A 33 -18.63 -5.54 -12.08
C ILE A 33 -19.82 -6.23 -11.40
N ASP A 34 -20.79 -6.70 -12.16
CA ASP A 34 -21.93 -7.44 -11.62
C ASP A 34 -21.52 -8.71 -10.87
N THR A 35 -20.50 -9.41 -11.37
CA THR A 35 -19.94 -10.61 -10.73
C THR A 35 -19.21 -10.23 -9.44
N ALA A 36 -18.36 -9.19 -9.47
CA ALA A 36 -17.66 -8.69 -8.29
C ALA A 36 -18.63 -8.26 -7.19
N VAL A 37 -19.65 -7.46 -7.54
CA VAL A 37 -20.67 -6.99 -6.57
C VAL A 37 -21.46 -8.17 -5.97
N ARG A 38 -21.81 -9.17 -6.76
CA ARG A 38 -22.50 -10.36 -6.23
C ARG A 38 -21.62 -11.21 -5.33
N ASN A 39 -20.34 -11.35 -5.66
CA ASN A 39 -19.41 -12.19 -4.90
C ASN A 39 -18.94 -11.56 -3.60
N TRP A 40 -18.84 -10.22 -3.57
CA TRP A 40 -18.24 -9.51 -2.43
C TRP A 40 -19.25 -8.71 -1.58
N TYR A 41 -20.44 -8.41 -2.13
CA TYR A 41 -21.44 -7.54 -1.51
C TYR A 41 -22.86 -8.10 -1.56
N SER A 42 -23.03 -9.44 -1.67
CA SER A 42 -24.34 -10.08 -1.48
C SER A 42 -24.82 -9.92 -0.04
N ASP A 43 -26.11 -10.16 0.21
CA ASP A 43 -26.67 -10.09 1.58
C ASP A 43 -25.97 -11.04 2.54
N GLU A 44 -25.60 -12.25 2.06
CA GLU A 44 -24.90 -13.28 2.81
C GLU A 44 -23.47 -12.82 3.16
N GLU A 45 -22.71 -12.36 2.15
CA GLU A 45 -21.33 -11.86 2.34
C GLU A 45 -21.29 -10.63 3.26
N LEU A 46 -22.22 -9.68 3.10
CA LEU A 46 -22.26 -8.51 3.97
C LEU A 46 -22.63 -8.87 5.41
N ALA A 47 -23.55 -9.85 5.59
CA ALA A 47 -23.88 -10.31 6.93
C ALA A 47 -22.66 -10.98 7.61
N GLU A 48 -21.89 -11.80 6.89
CA GLU A 48 -20.65 -12.40 7.39
C GLU A 48 -19.61 -11.31 7.74
N LYS A 49 -19.43 -10.32 6.86
CA LYS A 49 -18.52 -9.18 7.11
C LYS A 49 -18.88 -8.36 8.34
N PHE A 50 -20.16 -8.16 8.61
CA PHE A 50 -20.60 -7.40 9.79
C PHE A 50 -20.44 -8.18 11.09
N ASP A 51 -20.48 -9.49 11.03
CA ASP A 51 -20.31 -10.40 12.18
C ASP A 51 -18.82 -10.73 12.43
N ASP A 52 -17.93 -10.46 11.48
CA ASP A 52 -16.50 -10.68 11.60
C ASP A 52 -15.86 -9.62 12.53
N GLU A 53 -15.25 -10.07 13.63
CA GLU A 53 -14.57 -9.20 14.58
C GLU A 53 -13.19 -8.72 14.10
N GLU A 54 -12.60 -9.39 13.09
CA GLU A 54 -11.31 -9.03 12.50
C GLU A 54 -11.44 -8.12 11.28
N LEU A 55 -12.67 -7.92 10.78
CA LEU A 55 -12.96 -7.04 9.65
C LEU A 55 -13.68 -5.76 10.10
N PHE A 56 -13.09 -4.62 9.81
CA PHE A 56 -13.65 -3.31 10.13
C PHE A 56 -14.32 -2.72 8.89
N VAL A 57 -15.64 -2.65 8.91
CA VAL A 57 -16.42 -1.98 7.86
C VAL A 57 -16.91 -0.64 8.41
N LEU A 58 -16.47 0.46 7.80
CA LEU A 58 -16.86 1.82 8.16
C LEU A 58 -17.66 2.47 7.04
N VAL A 59 -18.54 3.37 7.40
CA VAL A 59 -19.29 4.22 6.47
C VAL A 59 -19.15 5.69 6.85
N VAL A 60 -19.16 6.56 5.85
CA VAL A 60 -19.37 8.01 6.03
C VAL A 60 -20.79 8.33 5.61
N GLU A 61 -21.56 8.97 6.51
CA GLU A 61 -22.92 9.37 6.24
C GLU A 61 -23.15 10.88 6.38
N SER A 62 -24.18 11.35 5.72
CA SER A 62 -24.73 12.71 5.82
C SER A 62 -26.25 12.65 5.92
N GLU A 63 -26.91 13.82 5.86
CA GLU A 63 -28.39 13.89 5.77
C GLU A 63 -28.93 13.19 4.52
N ASP A 64 -28.12 13.04 3.46
CA ASP A 64 -28.48 12.38 2.21
C ASP A 64 -28.28 10.84 2.25
N GLY A 65 -27.76 10.29 3.36
CA GLY A 65 -27.49 8.88 3.56
C GLY A 65 -26.00 8.54 3.54
N VAL A 66 -25.68 7.27 3.25
CA VAL A 66 -24.29 6.78 3.17
C VAL A 66 -23.64 7.27 1.87
N LEU A 67 -22.46 7.87 1.98
CA LEU A 67 -21.70 8.48 0.88
C LEU A 67 -20.47 7.67 0.47
N ALA A 68 -19.91 6.90 1.41
CA ALA A 68 -18.70 6.14 1.21
C ALA A 68 -18.62 5.00 2.22
N PHE A 69 -17.82 3.98 1.92
CA PHE A 69 -17.45 2.94 2.87
C PHE A 69 -16.03 2.44 2.67
N SER A 70 -15.45 1.86 3.73
CA SER A 70 -14.18 1.14 3.71
C SER A 70 -14.31 -0.24 4.32
N GLU A 71 -13.44 -1.15 3.88
CA GLU A 71 -13.20 -2.44 4.51
C GLU A 71 -11.71 -2.51 4.86
N SER A 72 -11.40 -2.94 6.08
CA SER A 72 -10.02 -3.00 6.56
C SER A 72 -9.86 -4.07 7.63
N THR A 73 -8.64 -4.52 7.85
CA THR A 73 -8.28 -5.54 8.86
C THR A 73 -6.91 -5.24 9.45
N VAL A 74 -6.57 -5.84 10.60
CA VAL A 74 -5.24 -5.77 11.19
C VAL A 74 -4.54 -7.12 11.01
N VAL A 75 -3.32 -7.11 10.48
CA VAL A 75 -2.48 -8.29 10.27
C VAL A 75 -1.13 -8.07 10.97
N GLY A 76 -0.97 -8.65 12.15
CA GLY A 76 0.18 -8.36 13.01
C GLY A 76 0.11 -6.93 13.56
N ASP A 77 1.07 -6.10 13.20
CA ASP A 77 1.17 -4.68 13.53
C ASP A 77 0.79 -3.74 12.36
N ARG A 78 0.23 -4.30 11.29
CA ARG A 78 -0.12 -3.56 10.07
C ARG A 78 -1.62 -3.53 9.84
N GLY A 79 -2.16 -2.35 9.61
CA GLY A 79 -3.52 -2.12 9.14
C GLY A 79 -3.61 -2.23 7.62
N ASP A 80 -4.36 -3.20 7.12
CA ASP A 80 -4.61 -3.39 5.70
C ASP A 80 -5.94 -2.75 5.31
N VAL A 81 -5.90 -1.72 4.49
CA VAL A 81 -7.07 -1.12 3.85
C VAL A 81 -7.38 -1.92 2.59
N LEU A 82 -8.40 -2.76 2.66
CA LEU A 82 -8.78 -3.67 1.59
C LEU A 82 -9.56 -2.95 0.49
N TRP A 83 -10.51 -2.10 0.90
CA TRP A 83 -11.37 -1.33 -0.01
C TRP A 83 -11.68 0.05 0.56
N ILE A 84 -11.69 1.05 -0.31
CA ILE A 84 -12.29 2.37 -0.10
C ILE A 84 -13.15 2.69 -1.31
N HIS A 85 -14.43 2.88 -1.09
CA HIS A 85 -15.37 3.25 -2.12
C HIS A 85 -16.09 4.54 -1.75
N VAL A 86 -15.99 5.54 -2.60
CA VAL A 86 -16.72 6.81 -2.49
C VAL A 86 -17.73 6.87 -3.63
N ASP A 87 -18.97 7.20 -3.32
CA ASP A 87 -19.97 7.46 -4.35
C ASP A 87 -19.44 8.54 -5.32
N PRO A 88 -19.41 8.28 -6.63
CA PRO A 88 -18.90 9.22 -7.61
C PRO A 88 -19.50 10.63 -7.53
N MET A 89 -20.73 10.74 -7.03
CA MET A 89 -21.41 12.04 -6.87
C MET A 89 -20.78 12.93 -5.80
N TYR A 90 -20.06 12.36 -4.82
CA TYR A 90 -19.50 13.08 -3.68
C TYR A 90 -17.95 13.08 -3.67
N ARG A 91 -17.34 12.69 -4.80
CA ARG A 91 -15.89 12.77 -4.97
C ARG A 91 -15.41 14.21 -5.02
N GLY A 92 -14.22 14.47 -4.47
CA GLY A 92 -13.63 15.80 -4.40
C GLY A 92 -14.19 16.69 -3.28
N GLU A 93 -15.08 16.17 -2.44
CA GLU A 93 -15.68 16.88 -1.30
C GLU A 93 -15.02 16.52 0.06
N GLY A 94 -13.90 15.77 0.04
CA GLY A 94 -13.18 15.35 1.24
C GLY A 94 -13.72 14.07 1.89
N VAL A 95 -14.80 13.48 1.36
CA VAL A 95 -15.44 12.26 1.93
C VAL A 95 -14.45 11.10 2.03
N GLY A 96 -13.63 10.88 0.99
CA GLY A 96 -12.62 9.82 0.99
C GLY A 96 -11.52 10.04 2.02
N THR A 97 -11.09 11.27 2.21
CA THR A 97 -10.10 11.65 3.22
C THR A 97 -10.61 11.39 4.63
N GLU A 98 -11.84 11.87 4.95
CA GLU A 98 -12.46 11.62 6.26
C GLU A 98 -12.61 10.12 6.55
N LEU A 99 -13.02 9.33 5.55
CA LEU A 99 -13.14 7.88 5.69
C LEU A 99 -11.78 7.21 5.91
N PHE A 100 -10.75 7.62 5.16
CA PHE A 100 -9.40 7.06 5.28
C PHE A 100 -8.77 7.36 6.64
N GLU A 101 -8.85 8.62 7.08
CA GLU A 101 -8.37 9.04 8.39
C GLU A 101 -9.06 8.25 9.51
N ARG A 102 -10.39 8.14 9.47
CA ARG A 102 -11.13 7.36 10.47
C ARG A 102 -10.81 5.87 10.42
N THR A 103 -10.60 5.32 9.22
CA THR A 103 -10.15 3.92 9.06
C THR A 103 -8.79 3.71 9.72
N GLY A 104 -7.84 4.62 9.49
CA GLY A 104 -6.53 4.58 10.13
C GLY A 104 -6.60 4.65 11.66
N GLU A 105 -7.43 5.54 12.22
CA GLU A 105 -7.65 5.63 13.67
C GLU A 105 -8.20 4.31 14.24
N VAL A 106 -9.21 3.71 13.60
CA VAL A 106 -9.78 2.44 14.06
C VAL A 106 -8.75 1.31 14.00
N LEU A 107 -7.95 1.23 12.94
CA LEU A 107 -6.89 0.23 12.84
C LEU A 107 -5.82 0.43 13.92
N ALA A 108 -5.42 1.68 14.20
CA ALA A 108 -4.48 2.00 15.28
C ALA A 108 -5.03 1.65 16.68
N GLU A 109 -6.32 1.91 16.94
CA GLU A 109 -7.02 1.50 18.17
C GLU A 109 -6.95 -0.03 18.37
N HIS A 110 -6.80 -0.81 17.29
CA HIS A 110 -6.70 -2.28 17.28
C HIS A 110 -5.27 -2.80 17.10
N GLY A 111 -4.26 -1.92 17.25
CA GLY A 111 -2.85 -2.30 17.32
C GLY A 111 -2.07 -2.19 16.02
N ALA A 112 -2.63 -1.58 14.98
CA ALA A 112 -1.84 -1.28 13.79
C ALA A 112 -0.88 -0.12 14.07
N GLU A 113 0.38 -0.31 13.71
CA GLU A 113 1.44 0.71 13.80
C GLU A 113 1.73 1.34 12.43
N SER A 114 1.26 0.72 11.34
CA SER A 114 1.41 1.21 9.97
C SER A 114 0.20 0.87 9.11
N LEU A 115 0.01 1.60 8.00
CA LEU A 115 -1.06 1.35 7.05
C LEU A 115 -0.54 0.81 5.73
N ARG A 116 -1.31 -0.09 5.14
CA ARG A 116 -1.13 -0.58 3.77
C ARG A 116 -2.44 -0.47 2.99
N GLY A 117 -2.36 0.11 1.81
CA GLY A 117 -3.46 0.14 0.85
C GLY A 117 -3.13 -0.63 -0.42
N ARG A 118 -4.16 -1.09 -1.11
CA ARG A 118 -4.05 -1.72 -2.42
C ARG A 118 -5.03 -1.10 -3.39
N VAL A 119 -4.60 -0.92 -4.63
CA VAL A 119 -5.44 -0.33 -5.67
C VAL A 119 -5.05 -0.89 -7.03
N LEU A 120 -6.00 -1.13 -7.91
CA LEU A 120 -5.68 -1.57 -9.27
C LEU A 120 -4.77 -0.54 -9.96
N ALA A 121 -3.78 -1.04 -10.71
CA ALA A 121 -2.77 -0.19 -11.34
C ALA A 121 -3.36 0.80 -12.37
N ASP A 122 -4.52 0.47 -12.96
CA ASP A 122 -5.24 1.31 -13.91
C ASP A 122 -6.23 2.31 -13.26
N ASN A 123 -6.43 2.24 -11.94
CA ASN A 123 -7.23 3.20 -11.19
C ASN A 123 -6.40 4.44 -10.83
N GLU A 124 -6.23 5.37 -11.78
CA GLU A 124 -5.42 6.59 -11.57
C GLU A 124 -5.85 7.39 -10.34
N GLN A 125 -7.16 7.54 -10.11
CA GLN A 125 -7.68 8.29 -8.98
C GLN A 125 -7.34 7.64 -7.63
N GLY A 126 -7.45 6.32 -7.55
CA GLY A 126 -7.11 5.57 -6.33
C GLY A 126 -5.60 5.58 -6.05
N ASN A 127 -4.76 5.53 -7.09
CA ASN A 127 -3.31 5.65 -6.95
C ASN A 127 -2.94 7.04 -6.40
N THR A 128 -3.43 8.11 -7.04
CA THR A 128 -3.22 9.49 -6.56
C THR A 128 -3.74 9.70 -5.14
N PHE A 129 -4.88 9.09 -4.80
CA PHE A 129 -5.45 9.18 -3.45
C PHE A 129 -4.48 8.72 -2.36
N TYR A 130 -3.83 7.55 -2.52
CA TYR A 130 -2.87 7.07 -1.54
C TYR A 130 -1.61 7.94 -1.49
N GLU A 131 -1.12 8.43 -2.62
CA GLU A 131 0.03 9.34 -2.69
C GLU A 131 -0.25 10.67 -1.98
N ASP A 132 -1.44 11.25 -2.19
CA ASP A 132 -1.88 12.50 -1.53
C ASP A 132 -2.03 12.33 0.00
N HIS A 133 -2.23 11.09 0.48
CA HIS A 133 -2.29 10.77 1.92
C HIS A 133 -0.94 10.31 2.50
N GLY A 134 0.16 10.53 1.77
CA GLY A 134 1.51 10.30 2.25
C GLY A 134 2.00 8.86 2.17
N LEU A 135 1.21 7.94 1.58
CA LEU A 135 1.67 6.59 1.33
C LEU A 135 2.55 6.55 0.07
N VAL A 136 3.51 5.66 0.07
CA VAL A 136 4.39 5.42 -1.08
C VAL A 136 4.13 4.06 -1.68
N ARG A 137 4.26 3.97 -3.00
CA ARG A 137 4.15 2.69 -3.69
C ARG A 137 5.38 1.84 -3.39
N THR A 138 5.19 0.70 -2.73
CA THR A 138 6.25 -0.21 -2.30
C THR A 138 6.28 -1.51 -3.09
N GLY A 139 5.28 -1.78 -3.91
CA GLY A 139 5.25 -3.02 -4.68
C GLY A 139 4.05 -3.15 -5.60
N GLU A 140 3.93 -4.35 -6.15
CA GLU A 140 2.81 -4.79 -6.98
C GLU A 140 2.27 -6.12 -6.47
N GLY A 141 0.97 -6.30 -6.54
CA GLY A 141 0.26 -7.53 -6.31
C GLY A 141 -0.54 -7.98 -7.53
N ARG A 142 -1.26 -9.08 -7.38
CA ARG A 142 -2.23 -9.56 -8.36
C ARG A 142 -3.52 -9.90 -7.67
N VAL A 143 -4.62 -9.46 -8.26
CA VAL A 143 -5.97 -9.82 -7.84
C VAL A 143 -6.69 -10.45 -9.03
N GLU A 144 -7.51 -11.45 -8.77
CA GLU A 144 -8.32 -12.12 -9.79
C GLU A 144 -9.77 -11.64 -9.67
N ILE A 145 -10.30 -11.09 -10.76
CA ILE A 145 -11.68 -10.63 -10.86
C ILE A 145 -12.31 -11.31 -12.07
N ASP A 146 -13.35 -12.11 -11.84
CA ASP A 146 -14.05 -12.89 -12.90
C ASP A 146 -13.07 -13.71 -13.75
N ASP A 147 -12.24 -14.54 -13.08
CA ASP A 147 -11.18 -15.37 -13.69
C ASP A 147 -10.13 -14.60 -14.51
N THR A 148 -10.09 -13.27 -14.39
CA THR A 148 -9.12 -12.42 -15.07
C THR A 148 -8.14 -11.83 -14.06
N PRO A 149 -6.81 -12.00 -14.24
CA PRO A 149 -5.82 -11.42 -13.36
C PRO A 149 -5.62 -9.93 -13.66
N TYR A 150 -5.65 -9.12 -12.61
CA TYR A 150 -5.32 -7.69 -12.64
C TYR A 150 -4.10 -7.40 -11.78
N VAL A 151 -3.35 -6.37 -12.17
CA VAL A 151 -2.23 -5.86 -11.36
C VAL A 151 -2.78 -4.83 -10.38
N GLU A 152 -2.39 -4.96 -9.13
CA GLU A 152 -2.63 -3.96 -8.11
C GLU A 152 -1.31 -3.35 -7.62
N ASN A 153 -1.30 -2.05 -7.39
CA ASN A 153 -0.22 -1.36 -6.70
C ASN A 153 -0.42 -1.48 -5.19
N VAL A 154 0.68 -1.68 -4.48
CA VAL A 154 0.70 -1.74 -3.01
C VAL A 154 1.31 -0.45 -2.50
N TYR A 155 0.60 0.23 -1.62
CA TYR A 155 0.99 1.46 -0.96
C TYR A 155 1.15 1.21 0.54
N THR A 156 2.23 1.74 1.14
CA THR A 156 2.45 1.72 2.59
C THR A 156 2.81 3.12 3.08
N GLU A 157 2.57 3.38 4.34
CA GLU A 157 3.15 4.56 4.98
C GLU A 157 4.68 4.50 4.86
N ARG A 158 5.32 5.65 4.75
CA ARG A 158 6.76 5.75 4.90
C ARG A 158 7.09 5.48 6.36
N GLU A 159 7.47 4.27 6.68
CA GLU A 159 7.98 3.95 8.01
C GLU A 159 9.33 4.64 8.19
N HIS A 160 9.36 5.69 8.99
CA HIS A 160 10.62 6.32 9.41
C HIS A 160 11.44 5.40 10.34
N GLU A 161 10.82 4.38 10.92
CA GLU A 161 11.48 3.42 11.82
C GLU A 161 12.40 2.43 11.07
N ASP A 162 12.20 2.23 9.78
CA ASP A 162 13.06 1.39 8.94
C ASP A 162 14.36 2.08 8.49
N LEU A 163 14.53 3.34 8.85
CA LEU A 163 15.73 4.12 8.55
C LEU A 163 16.66 4.17 9.77
N GLU A 164 17.68 3.32 9.76
CA GLU A 164 18.72 3.35 10.78
C GLU A 164 19.69 4.52 10.52
N PRO A 165 19.84 5.47 11.46
CA PRO A 165 20.80 6.54 11.30
C PRO A 165 22.23 6.01 11.45
N VAL A 166 23.08 6.29 10.47
CA VAL A 166 24.51 5.94 10.47
C VAL A 166 25.35 7.19 10.18
N SER A 167 26.60 7.19 10.63
CA SER A 167 27.54 8.26 10.28
C SER A 167 28.23 7.96 8.97
N GLY A 168 28.19 8.91 8.05
CA GLY A 168 28.94 8.87 6.82
C GLY A 168 30.43 9.19 7.02
N PRO A 169 31.27 9.01 5.97
CA PRO A 169 32.71 9.20 6.03
C PRO A 169 33.15 10.62 6.43
N ASP A 170 32.38 11.61 6.06
CA ASP A 170 32.65 13.04 6.35
C ASP A 170 31.93 13.53 7.62
N GLY A 171 31.31 12.60 8.39
CA GLY A 171 30.60 12.90 9.64
C GLY A 171 29.16 13.35 9.43
N GLU A 172 28.66 13.32 8.20
CA GLU A 172 27.27 13.57 7.87
C GLU A 172 26.38 12.44 8.40
N GLN A 173 25.11 12.76 8.64
CA GLN A 173 24.12 11.76 9.03
C GLN A 173 23.48 11.16 7.79
N LEU A 174 23.55 9.84 7.68
CA LEU A 174 22.95 9.05 6.62
C LEU A 174 21.92 8.08 7.20
N TYR A 175 21.09 7.48 6.34
CA TYR A 175 19.99 6.63 6.75
C TYR A 175 20.00 5.33 5.94
N VAL A 176 20.21 4.20 6.63
CA VAL A 176 20.13 2.86 6.03
C VAL A 176 18.68 2.41 5.99
N ASP A 177 18.19 2.09 4.81
CA ASP A 177 16.83 1.59 4.59
C ASP A 177 16.79 0.08 4.75
N HIS A 178 16.12 -0.41 5.79
CA HIS A 178 15.98 -1.84 6.06
C HIS A 178 14.93 -2.51 5.17
N THR A 179 14.07 -1.72 4.51
CA THR A 179 13.01 -2.22 3.61
C THR A 179 13.45 -2.33 2.16
N ASP A 180 14.49 -1.56 1.76
CA ASP A 180 15.02 -1.55 0.40
C ASP A 180 16.40 -2.19 0.35
N SER A 181 16.49 -3.38 -0.23
CA SER A 181 17.74 -4.10 -0.31
C SER A 181 17.89 -4.95 -1.57
N ASP A 182 19.12 -5.03 -2.02
CA ASP A 182 19.55 -5.92 -3.10
C ASP A 182 20.28 -7.15 -2.56
N ARG A 183 20.15 -8.27 -3.26
CA ARG A 183 20.81 -9.50 -2.87
C ARG A 183 22.31 -9.48 -3.19
N GLY A 184 23.17 -9.59 -2.17
CA GLY A 184 24.59 -9.82 -2.32
C GLY A 184 24.99 -11.29 -2.12
N SER A 185 26.26 -11.63 -2.41
CA SER A 185 26.80 -12.99 -2.31
C SER A 185 26.99 -13.49 -0.87
N LYS A 186 27.13 -12.56 0.09
CA LYS A 186 27.35 -12.88 1.51
C LYS A 186 26.29 -12.30 2.44
N GLY A 187 25.54 -11.28 1.98
CA GLY A 187 24.49 -10.63 2.71
C GLY A 187 23.83 -9.53 1.86
N PRO A 188 22.71 -8.95 2.29
CA PRO A 188 22.02 -7.92 1.52
C PRO A 188 22.86 -6.64 1.41
N PHE A 189 22.64 -5.89 0.34
CA PHE A 189 23.04 -4.49 0.22
C PHE A 189 21.79 -3.64 0.43
N ARG A 190 21.74 -2.87 1.51
CA ARG A 190 20.63 -1.96 1.81
C ARG A 190 20.87 -0.58 1.20
N VAL A 191 19.83 0.05 0.70
CA VAL A 191 19.94 1.42 0.17
C VAL A 191 20.24 2.37 1.33
N VAL A 192 21.10 3.36 1.07
CA VAL A 192 21.43 4.42 2.02
C VAL A 192 21.01 5.75 1.43
N TRP A 193 20.33 6.56 2.22
CA TRP A 193 19.80 7.85 1.85
C TRP A 193 20.54 8.99 2.59
N SER A 194 20.66 10.16 1.93
CA SER A 194 21.19 11.39 2.54
C SER A 194 20.17 12.05 3.46
N ASP A 195 18.88 11.74 3.26
CA ASP A 195 17.76 12.34 3.97
C ASP A 195 16.74 11.27 4.41
N ARG A 196 15.85 11.65 5.35
CA ARG A 196 14.78 10.74 5.84
C ARG A 196 13.62 10.57 4.85
N ASP A 197 13.49 11.49 3.91
CA ASP A 197 12.38 11.48 2.96
C ASP A 197 12.65 10.59 1.75
N ARG A 198 13.85 9.95 1.71
CA ARG A 198 14.31 9.04 0.64
C ARG A 198 14.32 9.72 -0.74
N GLU A 199 14.67 11.02 -0.77
CA GLU A 199 14.71 11.78 -2.00
C GLU A 199 16.08 11.65 -2.70
N GLU A 200 17.17 11.55 -1.93
CA GLU A 200 18.53 11.56 -2.46
C GLU A 200 19.31 10.30 -2.04
N PRO A 201 19.49 9.31 -2.94
CA PRO A 201 20.22 8.10 -2.64
C PRO A 201 21.71 8.40 -2.51
N TYR A 202 22.33 7.99 -1.39
CA TYR A 202 23.75 8.17 -1.11
C TYR A 202 24.61 7.01 -1.61
N GLY A 203 24.14 5.78 -1.43
CA GLY A 203 24.87 4.56 -1.75
C GLY A 203 24.22 3.32 -1.15
N TYR A 204 25.04 2.37 -0.71
CA TYR A 204 24.57 1.11 -0.14
C TYR A 204 25.29 0.78 1.16
N PHE A 205 24.62 0.02 2.02
CA PHE A 205 25.16 -0.52 3.26
C PHE A 205 25.29 -2.05 3.13
N CYS A 206 26.48 -2.56 3.36
CA CYS A 206 26.74 -3.99 3.29
C CYS A 206 26.25 -4.69 4.55
N GLY A 207 25.17 -5.44 4.47
CA GLY A 207 24.60 -6.20 5.59
C GLY A 207 25.44 -7.40 6.06
N ASN A 208 26.62 -7.66 5.47
CA ASN A 208 27.54 -8.69 5.93
C ASN A 208 28.64 -8.16 6.87
N CYS A 209 29.11 -6.94 6.67
CA CYS A 209 30.19 -6.34 7.47
C CYS A 209 29.90 -4.91 7.95
N GLU A 210 28.67 -4.44 7.75
CA GLU A 210 28.15 -3.16 8.23
C GLU A 210 28.97 -1.95 7.75
N SER A 211 29.49 -2.00 6.52
CA SER A 211 30.22 -0.90 5.91
C SER A 211 29.48 -0.25 4.76
N LEU A 212 29.71 1.04 4.56
CA LEU A 212 29.18 1.80 3.44
C LEU A 212 29.86 1.40 2.12
N VAL A 213 29.08 1.25 1.06
CA VAL A 213 29.52 0.97 -0.30
C VAL A 213 29.03 2.09 -1.20
N THR A 214 29.94 2.99 -1.61
CA THR A 214 29.61 4.19 -2.37
C THR A 214 29.86 4.05 -3.87
N SER A 215 30.45 2.93 -4.31
CA SER A 215 30.78 2.71 -5.72
C SER A 215 29.98 1.56 -6.34
N MET A 216 29.41 1.86 -7.50
CA MET A 216 28.74 0.91 -8.39
C MET A 216 29.41 0.99 -9.74
N ASP A 217 29.62 -0.15 -10.40
CA ASP A 217 30.14 -0.15 -11.77
C ASP A 217 29.05 0.31 -12.78
N ALA A 218 29.48 0.60 -14.00
CA ALA A 218 28.59 1.10 -15.06
C ALA A 218 27.49 0.09 -15.47
N MET A 219 27.54 -1.14 -14.99
CA MET A 219 26.58 -2.20 -15.27
C MET A 219 25.68 -2.51 -14.06
N GLY A 220 25.82 -1.76 -12.96
CA GLY A 220 25.04 -1.94 -11.73
C GLY A 220 25.62 -3.03 -10.80
N GLY A 221 26.82 -3.51 -11.05
CA GLY A 221 27.54 -4.40 -10.13
C GLY A 221 28.12 -3.64 -8.96
N MET A 222 28.10 -4.23 -7.77
CA MET A 222 28.68 -3.69 -6.55
C MET A 222 29.60 -4.71 -5.90
N GLU A 223 30.67 -4.24 -5.28
CA GLU A 223 31.55 -5.05 -4.45
C GLU A 223 31.93 -4.28 -3.18
N CYS A 224 31.71 -4.89 -2.04
CA CYS A 224 32.14 -4.32 -0.77
C CYS A 224 33.66 -4.50 -0.62
N SER A 225 34.40 -3.40 -0.51
CA SER A 225 35.86 -3.40 -0.36
C SER A 225 36.36 -4.08 0.91
N GLU A 226 35.52 -4.06 1.97
CA GLU A 226 35.91 -4.62 3.28
C GLU A 226 35.79 -6.14 3.36
N CYS A 227 34.72 -6.71 2.78
CA CYS A 227 34.46 -8.14 2.93
C CYS A 227 34.34 -8.93 1.62
N GLY A 228 34.38 -8.25 0.46
CA GLY A 228 34.18 -8.87 -0.84
C GLY A 228 32.77 -9.45 -1.05
N ASN A 229 31.78 -8.92 -0.33
CA ASN A 229 30.38 -9.16 -0.67
C ASN A 229 30.11 -8.51 -2.03
N HIS A 230 29.52 -9.22 -2.97
CA HIS A 230 29.31 -8.69 -4.31
C HIS A 230 27.87 -8.93 -4.80
N ARG A 231 27.35 -8.00 -5.56
CA ARG A 231 26.12 -8.08 -6.32
C ARG A 231 26.44 -8.17 -7.81
N LYS A 232 25.84 -9.14 -8.48
CA LYS A 232 25.96 -9.25 -9.94
C LYS A 232 25.15 -8.14 -10.63
N PRO A 233 25.61 -7.64 -11.79
CA PRO A 233 24.84 -6.67 -12.58
C PRO A 233 23.47 -7.23 -12.97
N THR A 234 22.43 -6.45 -12.77
CA THR A 234 21.03 -6.82 -13.07
C THR A 234 20.75 -7.06 -14.57
N ARG A 235 21.62 -6.61 -15.46
CA ARG A 235 21.45 -6.75 -16.91
C ARG A 235 21.78 -8.15 -17.48
N TRP A 236 22.41 -9.03 -16.69
CA TRP A 236 22.77 -10.38 -17.19
C TRP A 236 21.68 -11.41 -16.94
N ASP A 237 20.78 -11.20 -16.00
CA ASP A 237 19.73 -12.16 -15.65
C ASP A 237 18.55 -12.13 -16.65
N ALA A 238 18.42 -11.07 -17.45
CA ALA A 238 17.37 -10.92 -18.45
C ALA A 238 17.73 -11.46 -19.86
N ALA A 239 18.97 -11.88 -20.09
CA ALA A 239 19.45 -12.24 -21.43
C ALA A 239 19.51 -13.75 -21.72
N TYR A 240 19.21 -14.62 -20.72
CA TYR A 240 19.33 -16.08 -20.86
C TYR A 240 18.21 -16.87 -20.19
N MET A 241 16.94 -16.37 -20.25
CA MET A 241 15.78 -17.24 -20.06
C MET A 241 14.82 -17.14 -21.24
#